data_87065578551d23156d0971bd1a43f752
#
_entry.id   87065578551d23156d0971bd1a43f752
#
_cell.length_a   1.000
_cell.length_b   1.000
_cell.length_c   1.000
_cell.angle_alpha   90.00
_cell.angle_beta   90.00
_cell.angle_gamma   90.00
#
_symmetry.space_group_name_H-M   'P 1'
#
loop_
_entity.id
_entity.type
_entity.pdbx_description
1 polymer ?
#
loop_
_entity_poly.entity_id
_entity_poly.type
_entity_poly.pdbx_seq_one_letter_code
_entity_poly.pdbx_strand_id
1 'polypeptide(L)'
;LPISTAGLIATTAGLGANVYWLWVVFLAVAMVVNVPLLRRMFVSRPMMNAMIKGGFVPKISVTEQEALKAGNVGLEAELFSGRPDLKKLFRAPLTTLTSEEQSFLDNEIEEICASCNDWDVFQKRDLPPITWKLMREKGVFGMIIPKAYGGKDFSATLVSTVIDKLSSRSIPLGITGMLPNSLGPGELLSHYGTQEQKDHWLP
;
A
#
# COMPACT_ATOMS: atom_id res chain seq x y z
N LEU A 1 25.17 -4.75 9.43
CA LEU A 1 26.26 -5.11 10.35
C LEU A 1 27.50 -5.71 9.68
N PRO A 2 27.45 -6.63 8.68
CA PRO A 2 28.67 -7.25 8.11
C PRO A 2 29.61 -6.27 7.43
N ILE A 3 29.10 -5.23 6.77
CA ILE A 3 29.94 -4.25 6.02
C ILE A 3 30.71 -3.34 7.00
N SER A 4 30.08 -2.92 8.08
CA SER A 4 30.72 -2.07 9.09
C SER A 4 31.77 -2.82 9.92
N THR A 5 31.54 -4.10 10.22
CA THR A 5 32.51 -4.95 10.91
C THR A 5 33.70 -5.30 10.02
N ALA A 6 33.48 -5.60 8.75
CA ALA A 6 34.56 -5.86 7.79
C ALA A 6 35.48 -4.63 7.59
N GLY A 7 34.88 -3.43 7.50
CA GLY A 7 35.62 -2.19 7.42
C GLY A 7 36.47 -1.92 8.67
N LEU A 8 35.89 -2.18 9.85
CA LEU A 8 36.62 -2.02 11.12
C LEU A 8 37.77 -3.01 11.29
N ILE A 9 37.59 -4.27 10.86
CA ILE A 9 38.64 -5.28 10.85
C ILE A 9 39.79 -4.86 9.91
N ALA A 10 39.47 -4.39 8.71
CA ALA A 10 40.49 -3.95 7.76
C ALA A 10 41.31 -2.73 8.27
N THR A 11 40.66 -1.76 8.92
CA THR A 11 41.35 -0.61 9.49
C THR A 11 42.21 -0.97 10.72
N THR A 12 41.74 -1.90 11.58
CA THR A 12 42.50 -2.31 12.77
C THR A 12 43.67 -3.22 12.44
N ALA A 13 43.62 -3.99 11.37
CA ALA A 13 44.71 -4.83 10.88
C ALA A 13 45.94 -3.98 10.40
N GLY A 14 45.67 -2.74 9.93
CA GLY A 14 46.73 -1.84 9.43
C GLY A 14 47.33 -0.89 10.46
N LEU A 15 46.67 -0.68 11.61
CA LEU A 15 47.01 0.41 12.54
C LEU A 15 47.70 -0.02 13.87
N GLY A 16 47.92 -1.30 14.12
CA GLY A 16 48.59 -1.82 15.30
C GLY A 16 47.77 -1.73 16.62
N ALA A 17 48.41 -2.07 17.75
CA ALA A 17 47.74 -2.36 19.02
C ALA A 17 46.98 -1.18 19.70
N ASN A 18 47.14 0.05 19.25
CA ASN A 18 46.55 1.26 19.90
C ASN A 18 45.09 1.54 19.48
N VAL A 19 44.43 0.66 18.74
CA VAL A 19 43.08 0.91 18.21
C VAL A 19 41.95 0.13 18.92
N TYR A 20 42.24 -0.50 20.05
CA TYR A 20 41.23 -1.22 20.85
C TYR A 20 40.07 -0.30 21.29
N TRP A 21 40.31 0.97 21.48
CA TRP A 21 39.25 1.93 21.83
C TRP A 21 38.16 2.05 20.72
N LEU A 22 38.55 1.90 19.45
CA LEU A 22 37.57 1.91 18.33
C LEU A 22 36.59 0.73 18.44
N TRP A 23 37.12 -0.43 18.86
CA TRP A 23 36.27 -1.60 19.09
C TRP A 23 35.34 -1.39 20.29
N VAL A 24 35.83 -0.76 21.35
CA VAL A 24 35.01 -0.43 22.53
C VAL A 24 33.87 0.52 22.13
N VAL A 25 34.16 1.58 21.39
CA VAL A 25 33.15 2.52 20.88
C VAL A 25 32.16 1.80 19.94
N PHE A 26 32.66 1.02 19.00
CA PHE A 26 31.81 0.25 18.08
C PHE A 26 30.87 -0.70 18.83
N LEU A 27 31.39 -1.47 19.77
CA LEU A 27 30.57 -2.39 20.57
C LEU A 27 29.55 -1.66 21.43
N ALA A 28 29.91 -0.52 22.02
CA ALA A 28 28.99 0.31 22.80
C ALA A 28 27.83 0.82 21.91
N VAL A 29 28.15 1.37 20.74
CA VAL A 29 27.13 1.84 19.76
C VAL A 29 26.31 0.66 19.25
N ALA A 30 26.96 -0.46 18.88
CA ALA A 30 26.26 -1.66 18.44
C ALA A 30 25.32 -2.20 19.52
N MET A 31 25.72 -2.17 20.79
CA MET A 31 24.90 -2.56 21.93
C MET A 31 23.67 -1.64 22.07
N VAL A 32 23.89 -0.33 22.02
CA VAL A 32 22.78 0.66 22.09
C VAL A 32 21.78 0.47 20.96
N VAL A 33 22.26 0.22 19.74
CA VAL A 33 21.38 0.08 18.57
C VAL A 33 20.67 -1.29 18.51
N ASN A 34 21.36 -2.38 18.87
CA ASN A 34 20.83 -3.73 18.70
C ASN A 34 20.08 -4.25 19.93
N VAL A 35 20.38 -3.79 21.13
CA VAL A 35 19.63 -4.19 22.34
C VAL A 35 18.36 -3.35 22.44
N PRO A 36 17.15 -3.96 22.32
CA PRO A 36 15.89 -3.20 22.24
C PRO A 36 15.64 -2.28 23.41
N LEU A 37 16.05 -2.67 24.63
CA LEU A 37 15.89 -1.86 25.84
C LEU A 37 16.75 -0.58 25.77
N LEU A 38 18.02 -0.72 25.40
CA LEU A 38 18.96 0.40 25.31
C LEU A 38 18.58 1.32 24.15
N ARG A 39 18.25 0.76 22.99
CA ARG A 39 17.76 1.53 21.84
C ARG A 39 16.52 2.34 22.21
N ARG A 40 15.56 1.72 22.91
CA ARG A 40 14.34 2.42 23.34
C ARG A 40 14.64 3.56 24.30
N MET A 41 15.58 3.37 25.22
CA MET A 41 15.91 4.35 26.25
C MET A 41 16.74 5.51 25.71
N PHE A 42 17.76 5.21 24.91
CA PHE A 42 18.74 6.22 24.47
C PHE A 42 18.48 6.81 23.08
N VAL A 43 17.72 6.11 22.21
CA VAL A 43 17.49 6.55 20.84
C VAL A 43 16.01 6.80 20.59
N SER A 44 15.16 5.75 20.68
CA SER A 44 13.80 5.87 20.17
C SER A 44 12.92 6.82 21.00
N ARG A 45 12.98 6.75 22.33
CA ARG A 45 12.19 7.64 23.18
C ARG A 45 12.62 9.12 23.10
N PRO A 46 13.92 9.47 23.20
CA PRO A 46 14.34 10.85 23.04
C PRO A 46 14.00 11.43 21.68
N MET A 47 14.21 10.65 20.61
CA MET A 47 13.88 11.06 19.24
C MET A 47 12.37 11.28 19.06
N MET A 48 11.53 10.34 19.53
CA MET A 48 10.07 10.48 19.46
C MET A 48 9.59 11.69 20.26
N ASN A 49 10.13 11.90 21.47
CA ASN A 49 9.78 13.06 22.29
C ASN A 49 10.17 14.38 21.61
N ALA A 50 11.32 14.43 20.95
CA ALA A 50 11.75 15.60 20.19
C ALA A 50 10.82 15.85 18.99
N MET A 51 10.42 14.81 18.26
CA MET A 51 9.47 14.88 17.14
C MET A 51 8.08 15.37 17.60
N ILE A 52 7.57 14.84 18.72
CA ILE A 52 6.28 15.28 19.27
C ILE A 52 6.36 16.75 19.69
N LYS A 53 7.42 17.15 20.42
CA LYS A 53 7.61 18.55 20.85
C LYS A 53 7.81 19.50 19.67
N GLY A 54 8.47 19.05 18.61
CA GLY A 54 8.70 19.81 17.39
C GLY A 54 7.48 19.88 16.45
N GLY A 55 6.35 19.21 16.80
CA GLY A 55 5.15 19.20 15.96
C GLY A 55 5.26 18.38 14.66
N PHE A 56 6.31 17.53 14.56
CA PHE A 56 6.50 16.67 13.37
C PHE A 56 5.58 15.45 13.35
N VAL A 57 4.97 15.10 14.51
CA VAL A 57 4.01 14.00 14.58
C VAL A 57 2.60 14.58 14.38
N PRO A 58 1.87 14.18 13.31
CA PRO A 58 0.52 14.65 13.07
C PRO A 58 -0.40 14.24 14.24
N LYS A 59 -1.29 15.14 14.62
CA LYS A 59 -2.32 14.84 15.62
C LYS A 59 -3.42 14.04 14.94
N ILE A 60 -3.72 12.87 15.48
CA ILE A 60 -4.84 12.04 15.05
C ILE A 60 -6.14 12.79 15.41
N SER A 61 -7.02 12.98 14.43
CA SER A 61 -8.33 13.61 14.64
C SER A 61 -9.26 12.73 15.49
N VAL A 62 -10.32 13.31 16.02
CA VAL A 62 -11.30 12.56 16.83
C VAL A 62 -11.95 11.45 16.00
N THR A 63 -12.31 11.73 14.75
CA THR A 63 -12.89 10.77 13.81
C THR A 63 -11.94 9.62 13.47
N GLU A 64 -10.65 9.91 13.28
CA GLU A 64 -9.63 8.87 13.07
C GLU A 64 -9.45 8.01 14.33
N GLN A 65 -9.51 8.60 15.52
CA GLN A 65 -9.45 7.84 16.77
C GLN A 65 -10.68 6.93 16.94
N GLU A 66 -11.86 7.40 16.56
CA GLU A 66 -13.09 6.59 16.57
C GLU A 66 -13.00 5.46 15.55
N ALA A 67 -12.53 5.73 14.33
CA ALA A 67 -12.29 4.71 13.31
C ALA A 67 -11.29 3.64 13.78
N LEU A 68 -10.18 4.05 14.39
CA LEU A 68 -9.20 3.12 14.96
C LEU A 68 -9.74 2.27 16.10
N LYS A 69 -10.64 2.84 16.92
CA LYS A 69 -11.30 2.11 18.02
C LYS A 69 -12.38 1.14 17.53
N ALA A 70 -13.12 1.53 16.50
CA ALA A 70 -14.19 0.73 15.91
C ALA A 70 -13.66 -0.31 14.90
N GLY A 71 -12.49 -0.06 14.30
CA GLY A 71 -11.94 -0.83 13.21
C GLY A 71 -11.30 -2.14 13.65
N ASN A 72 -11.58 -3.18 12.88
CA ASN A 72 -10.79 -4.40 12.90
C ASN A 72 -9.62 -4.20 11.93
N VAL A 73 -8.49 -3.76 12.46
CA VAL A 73 -7.32 -3.29 11.66
C VAL A 73 -6.50 -4.48 11.10
N GLY A 74 -7.01 -5.69 11.14
CA GLY A 74 -6.39 -6.84 10.50
C GLY A 74 -4.88 -7.00 10.76
N LEU A 75 -4.16 -7.45 9.74
CA LEU A 75 -2.70 -7.67 9.79
C LEU A 75 -1.91 -6.35 9.76
N GLU A 76 -2.47 -5.28 9.24
CA GLU A 76 -1.81 -3.97 9.12
C GLU A 76 -1.39 -3.43 10.48
N ALA A 77 -2.20 -3.63 11.53
CA ALA A 77 -1.85 -3.24 12.89
C ALA A 77 -0.56 -3.93 13.37
N GLU A 78 -0.37 -5.19 13.02
CA GLU A 78 0.84 -5.95 13.37
C GLU A 78 2.05 -5.46 12.57
N LEU A 79 1.89 -5.13 11.27
CA LEU A 79 2.94 -4.57 10.43
C LEU A 79 3.43 -3.22 10.99
N PHE A 80 2.51 -2.32 11.33
CA PHE A 80 2.84 -1.02 11.91
C PHE A 80 3.42 -1.12 13.33
N SER A 81 3.15 -2.19 14.06
CA SER A 81 3.78 -2.45 15.36
C SER A 81 5.29 -2.76 15.26
N GLY A 82 5.77 -3.09 14.06
CA GLY A 82 7.13 -3.57 13.80
C GLY A 82 7.40 -4.99 14.30
N ARG A 83 6.37 -5.75 14.65
CA ARG A 83 6.45 -7.15 15.13
C ARG A 83 5.33 -8.00 14.53
N PRO A 84 5.24 -8.08 13.19
CA PRO A 84 4.20 -8.87 12.55
C PRO A 84 4.38 -10.37 12.82
N ASP A 85 3.28 -11.05 13.08
CA ASP A 85 3.26 -12.52 13.04
C ASP A 85 3.08 -12.99 11.58
N LEU A 86 4.18 -13.07 10.85
CA LEU A 86 4.18 -13.51 9.46
C LEU A 86 3.59 -14.91 9.27
N LYS A 87 3.53 -15.75 10.31
CA LYS A 87 2.90 -17.07 10.23
C LYS A 87 1.39 -16.96 10.00
N LYS A 88 0.74 -15.92 10.52
CA LYS A 88 -0.68 -15.65 10.23
C LYS A 88 -0.89 -15.31 8.76
N LEU A 89 -0.02 -14.46 8.20
CA LEU A 89 -0.07 -14.11 6.78
C LEU A 89 0.09 -15.34 5.88
N PHE A 90 1.09 -16.18 6.14
CA PHE A 90 1.31 -17.40 5.34
C PHE A 90 0.25 -18.49 5.52
N ARG A 91 -0.58 -18.41 6.56
CA ARG A 91 -1.72 -19.32 6.79
C ARG A 91 -3.04 -18.77 6.30
N ALA A 92 -3.08 -17.48 5.92
CA ALA A 92 -4.28 -16.89 5.37
C ALA A 92 -4.66 -17.62 4.07
N PRO A 93 -5.94 -17.97 3.86
CA PRO A 93 -6.36 -18.58 2.62
C PRO A 93 -6.14 -17.58 1.48
N LEU A 94 -5.43 -18.03 0.44
CA LEU A 94 -5.28 -17.23 -0.77
C LEU A 94 -6.62 -17.24 -1.50
N THR A 95 -7.15 -16.05 -1.75
CA THR A 95 -8.36 -15.89 -2.59
C THR A 95 -7.96 -16.12 -4.05
N THR A 96 -8.62 -17.06 -4.70
CA THR A 96 -8.43 -17.32 -6.13
C THR A 96 -9.51 -16.59 -6.92
N LEU A 97 -9.15 -16.09 -8.10
CA LEU A 97 -10.10 -15.47 -9.01
C LEU A 97 -11.05 -16.53 -9.57
N THR A 98 -12.30 -16.14 -9.79
CA THR A 98 -13.27 -16.95 -10.54
C THR A 98 -12.90 -16.99 -12.02
N SER A 99 -13.46 -17.91 -12.79
CA SER A 99 -13.21 -17.98 -14.24
C SER A 99 -13.65 -16.71 -14.98
N GLU A 100 -14.75 -16.07 -14.53
CA GLU A 100 -15.22 -14.80 -15.06
C GLU A 100 -14.21 -13.68 -14.78
N GLU A 101 -13.72 -13.58 -13.56
CA GLU A 101 -12.74 -12.61 -13.14
C GLU A 101 -11.39 -12.79 -13.84
N GLN A 102 -10.95 -14.03 -13.99
CA GLN A 102 -9.71 -14.33 -14.71
C GLN A 102 -9.83 -13.95 -16.19
N SER A 103 -10.97 -14.29 -16.82
CA SER A 103 -11.24 -13.90 -18.23
C SER A 103 -11.22 -12.38 -18.40
N PHE A 104 -11.84 -11.64 -17.50
CA PHE A 104 -11.83 -10.18 -17.52
C PHE A 104 -10.42 -9.61 -17.45
N LEU A 105 -9.58 -10.16 -16.57
CA LEU A 105 -8.19 -9.75 -16.41
C LEU A 105 -7.34 -10.04 -17.66
N ASP A 106 -7.58 -11.19 -18.30
CA ASP A 106 -6.75 -11.67 -19.42
C ASP A 106 -7.17 -11.08 -20.77
N ASN A 107 -8.42 -10.65 -20.91
CA ASN A 107 -8.94 -10.12 -22.17
C ASN A 107 -9.21 -8.61 -22.09
N GLU A 108 -10.19 -8.18 -21.32
CA GLU A 108 -10.66 -6.79 -21.31
C GLU A 108 -9.58 -5.84 -20.77
N ILE A 109 -8.94 -6.23 -19.68
CA ILE A 109 -7.87 -5.39 -19.10
C ILE A 109 -6.62 -5.39 -19.97
N GLU A 110 -6.30 -6.49 -20.63
CA GLU A 110 -5.20 -6.55 -21.60
C GLU A 110 -5.44 -5.62 -22.79
N GLU A 111 -6.66 -5.62 -23.34
CA GLU A 111 -7.05 -4.72 -24.42
C GLU A 111 -6.92 -3.24 -24.01
N ILE A 112 -7.33 -2.90 -22.80
CA ILE A 112 -7.17 -1.54 -22.25
C ILE A 112 -5.68 -1.19 -22.11
N CYS A 113 -4.88 -2.08 -21.56
CA CYS A 113 -3.42 -1.88 -21.44
C CYS A 113 -2.76 -1.67 -22.80
N ALA A 114 -3.14 -2.46 -23.81
CA ALA A 114 -2.61 -2.32 -25.16
C ALA A 114 -2.98 -0.98 -25.83
N SER A 115 -4.13 -0.39 -25.47
CA SER A 115 -4.59 0.90 -25.99
C SER A 115 -3.86 2.11 -25.39
N CYS A 116 -3.10 1.92 -24.31
CA CYS A 116 -2.47 2.99 -23.54
C CYS A 116 -0.95 2.99 -23.73
N ASN A 117 -0.40 4.08 -24.22
CA ASN A 117 1.03 4.34 -24.25
C ASN A 117 1.38 5.38 -23.18
N ASP A 118 2.23 5.01 -22.21
CA ASP A 118 2.58 5.87 -21.08
C ASP A 118 3.30 7.15 -21.51
N TRP A 119 4.14 7.09 -22.56
CA TRP A 119 4.79 8.28 -23.09
C TRP A 119 3.79 9.30 -23.67
N ASP A 120 2.79 8.83 -24.40
CA ASP A 120 1.73 9.68 -24.93
C ASP A 120 0.90 10.31 -23.81
N VAL A 121 0.59 9.54 -22.75
CA VAL A 121 -0.07 10.04 -21.54
C VAL A 121 0.75 11.14 -20.88
N PHE A 122 2.06 10.93 -20.73
CA PHE A 122 2.96 11.94 -20.18
C PHE A 122 2.97 13.24 -20.99
N GLN A 123 3.03 13.14 -22.33
CA GLN A 123 3.09 14.30 -23.22
C GLN A 123 1.76 15.05 -23.26
N LYS A 124 0.65 14.33 -23.36
CA LYS A 124 -0.69 14.93 -23.51
C LYS A 124 -1.35 15.27 -22.17
N ARG A 125 -0.80 14.80 -21.05
CA ARG A 125 -1.36 14.95 -19.70
C ARG A 125 -2.77 14.38 -19.55
N ASP A 126 -3.12 13.41 -20.39
CA ASP A 126 -4.40 12.72 -20.38
C ASP A 126 -4.27 11.32 -21.00
N LEU A 127 -5.21 10.43 -20.67
CA LEU A 127 -5.32 9.13 -21.31
C LEU A 127 -5.81 9.26 -22.74
N PRO A 128 -5.39 8.37 -23.66
CA PRO A 128 -5.91 8.36 -25.03
C PRO A 128 -7.45 8.23 -25.05
N PRO A 129 -8.17 8.90 -25.98
CA PRO A 129 -9.63 8.80 -26.07
C PRO A 129 -10.15 7.37 -26.23
N ILE A 130 -9.39 6.52 -26.94
CA ILE A 130 -9.73 5.12 -27.08
C ILE A 130 -9.65 4.35 -25.75
N THR A 131 -8.66 4.66 -24.92
CA THR A 131 -8.51 4.06 -23.58
C THR A 131 -9.67 4.46 -22.69
N TRP A 132 -10.06 5.75 -22.67
CA TRP A 132 -11.26 6.21 -21.96
C TRP A 132 -12.52 5.49 -22.41
N LYS A 133 -12.69 5.30 -23.72
CA LYS A 133 -13.83 4.58 -24.30
C LYS A 133 -13.86 3.13 -23.82
N LEU A 134 -12.74 2.42 -23.96
CA LEU A 134 -12.63 1.02 -23.53
C LEU A 134 -12.90 0.85 -22.04
N MET A 135 -12.34 1.71 -21.18
CA MET A 135 -12.58 1.64 -19.74
C MET A 135 -14.07 1.73 -19.38
N ARG A 136 -14.83 2.61 -20.08
CA ARG A 136 -16.28 2.73 -19.88
C ARG A 136 -17.04 1.51 -20.41
N GLU A 137 -16.78 1.12 -21.65
CA GLU A 137 -17.48 0.01 -22.31
C GLU A 137 -17.24 -1.33 -21.62
N LYS A 138 -16.02 -1.55 -21.10
CA LYS A 138 -15.67 -2.77 -20.36
C LYS A 138 -16.11 -2.71 -18.88
N GLY A 139 -16.60 -1.60 -18.39
CA GLY A 139 -17.14 -1.45 -17.05
C GLY A 139 -16.09 -1.36 -15.94
N VAL A 140 -14.87 -0.86 -16.24
CA VAL A 140 -13.79 -0.72 -15.24
C VAL A 140 -14.20 0.20 -14.10
N PHE A 141 -15.04 1.20 -14.34
CA PHE A 141 -15.46 2.16 -13.31
C PHE A 141 -16.51 1.63 -12.33
N GLY A 142 -17.13 0.50 -12.63
CA GLY A 142 -18.15 -0.14 -11.80
C GLY A 142 -17.79 -1.57 -11.40
N MET A 143 -16.51 -1.91 -11.23
CA MET A 143 -16.11 -3.27 -10.91
C MET A 143 -16.69 -3.78 -9.59
N ILE A 144 -16.79 -2.92 -8.57
CA ILE A 144 -17.33 -3.27 -7.24
C ILE A 144 -18.85 -3.09 -7.13
N ILE A 145 -19.47 -2.44 -8.11
CA ILE A 145 -20.91 -2.17 -8.08
C ILE A 145 -21.67 -3.47 -8.36
N PRO A 146 -22.76 -3.76 -7.60
CA PRO A 146 -23.54 -4.96 -7.82
C PRO A 146 -24.12 -5.05 -9.24
N LYS A 147 -24.20 -6.26 -9.78
CA LYS A 147 -24.77 -6.52 -11.13
C LYS A 147 -26.20 -5.98 -11.29
N ALA A 148 -26.98 -5.93 -10.20
CA ALA A 148 -28.32 -5.36 -10.19
C ALA A 148 -28.38 -3.88 -10.59
N TYR A 149 -27.28 -3.14 -10.41
CA TYR A 149 -27.13 -1.74 -10.80
C TYR A 149 -26.22 -1.54 -12.02
N GLY A 150 -25.99 -2.58 -12.80
CA GLY A 150 -25.18 -2.51 -14.02
C GLY A 150 -23.66 -2.64 -13.80
N GLY A 151 -23.22 -2.87 -12.57
CA GLY A 151 -21.83 -3.13 -12.23
C GLY A 151 -21.39 -4.56 -12.52
N LYS A 152 -20.17 -4.90 -12.11
CA LYS A 152 -19.55 -6.22 -12.32
C LYS A 152 -19.65 -7.14 -11.11
N ASP A 153 -19.83 -6.60 -9.90
CA ASP A 153 -19.86 -7.35 -8.64
C ASP A 153 -18.61 -8.22 -8.42
N PHE A 154 -17.46 -7.68 -8.80
CA PHE A 154 -16.18 -8.37 -8.73
C PHE A 154 -15.58 -8.32 -7.33
N SER A 155 -14.77 -9.33 -7.01
CA SER A 155 -14.09 -9.42 -5.72
C SER A 155 -13.02 -8.31 -5.55
N ALA A 156 -12.77 -7.95 -4.30
CA ALA A 156 -11.68 -7.02 -3.95
C ALA A 156 -10.31 -7.52 -4.45
N THR A 157 -10.11 -8.84 -4.50
CA THR A 157 -8.89 -9.46 -5.03
C THR A 157 -8.73 -9.17 -6.52
N LEU A 158 -9.78 -9.30 -7.32
CA LEU A 158 -9.72 -8.95 -8.74
C LEU A 158 -9.48 -7.45 -8.92
N VAL A 159 -10.23 -6.60 -8.21
CA VAL A 159 -10.06 -5.15 -8.30
C VAL A 159 -8.61 -4.74 -8.03
N SER A 160 -8.01 -5.27 -6.96
CA SER A 160 -6.60 -5.03 -6.64
C SER A 160 -5.66 -5.50 -7.78
N THR A 161 -5.90 -6.69 -8.33
CA THR A 161 -5.08 -7.24 -9.42
C THR A 161 -5.22 -6.42 -10.71
N VAL A 162 -6.42 -5.95 -11.02
CA VAL A 162 -6.67 -5.06 -12.16
C VAL A 162 -5.92 -3.74 -11.99
N ILE A 163 -6.03 -3.12 -10.81
CA ILE A 163 -5.33 -1.86 -10.55
C ILE A 163 -3.81 -2.04 -10.65
N ASP A 164 -3.27 -3.12 -10.14
CA ASP A 164 -1.84 -3.45 -10.27
C ASP A 164 -1.44 -3.59 -11.76
N LYS A 165 -2.21 -4.34 -12.55
CA LYS A 165 -1.95 -4.52 -13.99
C LYS A 165 -2.04 -3.21 -14.76
N LEU A 166 -3.08 -2.39 -14.55
CA LEU A 166 -3.23 -1.08 -15.17
C LEU A 166 -2.08 -0.13 -14.78
N SER A 167 -1.69 -0.12 -13.49
CA SER A 167 -0.60 0.71 -12.96
C SER A 167 0.76 0.29 -13.50
N SER A 168 0.98 -1.00 -13.74
CA SER A 168 2.20 -1.52 -14.35
C SER A 168 2.37 -1.04 -15.80
N ARG A 169 1.27 -0.74 -16.50
CA ARG A 169 1.27 -0.16 -17.83
C ARG A 169 1.47 1.36 -17.82
N SER A 170 0.69 2.06 -16.99
CA SER A 170 0.78 3.51 -16.77
C SER A 170 0.15 3.88 -15.42
N ILE A 171 0.87 4.62 -14.59
CA ILE A 171 0.38 5.07 -13.28
C ILE A 171 -0.93 5.88 -13.41
N PRO A 172 -1.05 6.87 -14.32
CA PRO A 172 -2.33 7.56 -14.53
C PRO A 172 -3.49 6.64 -14.89
N LEU A 173 -3.25 5.59 -15.70
CA LEU A 173 -4.26 4.60 -16.05
C LEU A 173 -4.74 3.82 -14.82
N GLY A 174 -3.81 3.35 -13.99
CA GLY A 174 -4.13 2.67 -12.73
C GLY A 174 -4.92 3.55 -11.76
N ILE A 175 -4.48 4.79 -11.55
CA ILE A 175 -5.18 5.75 -10.69
C ILE A 175 -6.60 6.03 -11.20
N THR A 176 -6.78 6.19 -12.51
CA THR A 176 -8.09 6.42 -13.13
C THR A 176 -9.04 5.26 -12.88
N GLY A 177 -8.57 4.00 -12.96
CA GLY A 177 -9.37 2.82 -12.63
C GLY A 177 -9.62 2.65 -11.14
N MET A 178 -8.66 3.05 -10.30
CA MET A 178 -8.74 2.91 -8.85
C MET A 178 -9.77 3.83 -8.20
N LEU A 179 -9.82 5.10 -8.61
CA LEU A 179 -10.60 6.14 -7.94
C LEU A 179 -12.08 5.76 -7.75
N PRO A 180 -12.84 5.34 -8.78
CA PRO A 180 -14.25 5.00 -8.59
C PRO A 180 -14.45 3.70 -7.80
N ASN A 181 -13.49 2.78 -7.84
CA ASN A 181 -13.60 1.46 -7.22
C ASN A 181 -13.06 1.38 -5.78
N SER A 182 -12.35 2.39 -5.27
CA SER A 182 -11.84 2.39 -3.90
C SER A 182 -12.07 3.68 -3.13
N LEU A 183 -12.11 4.83 -3.83
CA LEU A 183 -12.29 6.15 -3.23
C LEU A 183 -13.60 6.80 -3.66
N GLY A 184 -14.31 6.20 -4.61
CA GLY A 184 -15.58 6.70 -5.10
C GLY A 184 -16.75 6.44 -4.13
N PRO A 185 -17.83 7.20 -4.25
CA PRO A 185 -19.01 7.03 -3.39
C PRO A 185 -19.81 5.77 -3.68
N GLY A 186 -19.53 5.06 -4.80
CA GLY A 186 -20.32 3.91 -5.24
C GLY A 186 -20.39 2.78 -4.23
N GLU A 187 -19.26 2.41 -3.61
CA GLU A 187 -19.22 1.39 -2.56
C GLU A 187 -20.03 1.82 -1.32
N LEU A 188 -19.85 3.06 -0.87
CA LEU A 188 -20.59 3.59 0.27
C LEU A 188 -22.10 3.62 -0.01
N LEU A 189 -22.50 4.04 -1.21
CA LEU A 189 -23.91 4.02 -1.64
C LEU A 189 -24.45 2.60 -1.71
N SER A 190 -23.71 1.64 -2.25
CA SER A 190 -24.16 0.26 -2.36
C SER A 190 -24.41 -0.40 -1.01
N HIS A 191 -23.60 -0.05 0.02
CA HIS A 191 -23.74 -0.61 1.36
C HIS A 191 -24.69 0.19 2.25
N TYR A 192 -24.60 1.52 2.26
CA TYR A 192 -25.24 2.38 3.26
C TYR A 192 -26.31 3.32 2.69
N GLY A 193 -26.42 3.43 1.36
CA GLY A 193 -27.42 4.28 0.71
C GLY A 193 -28.85 3.80 0.95
N THR A 194 -29.83 4.71 0.94
CA THR A 194 -31.23 4.34 0.87
C THR A 194 -31.54 3.70 -0.49
N GLN A 195 -32.66 2.95 -0.60
CA GLN A 195 -33.02 2.35 -1.88
C GLN A 195 -33.17 3.40 -2.99
N GLU A 196 -33.79 4.53 -2.68
CA GLU A 196 -33.95 5.65 -3.62
C GLU A 196 -32.58 6.20 -4.11
N GLN A 197 -31.60 6.33 -3.20
CA GLN A 197 -30.25 6.77 -3.55
C GLN A 197 -29.54 5.73 -4.44
N LYS A 198 -29.68 4.44 -4.11
CA LYS A 198 -29.11 3.34 -4.91
C LYS A 198 -29.69 3.32 -6.32
N ASP A 199 -31.01 3.39 -6.44
CA ASP A 199 -31.70 3.33 -7.74
C ASP A 199 -31.40 4.55 -8.62
N HIS A 200 -31.07 5.68 -8.00
CA HIS A 200 -30.77 6.92 -8.72
C HIS A 200 -29.30 7.07 -9.14
N TRP A 201 -28.38 6.67 -8.28
CA TRP A 201 -26.95 7.00 -8.44
C TRP A 201 -26.04 5.84 -8.83
N LEU A 202 -26.46 4.59 -8.65
CA LEU A 202 -25.62 3.43 -8.96
C LEU A 202 -25.67 2.96 -10.42
N PRO A 203 -26.82 3.12 -11.17
CA PRO A 203 -26.87 2.76 -12.59
C PRO A 203 -25.92 3.52 -13.48
#